data_de244a4099f9def9f513025adc1639d2
#
_entry.id   de244a4099f9def9f513025adc1639d2
#
_cell.length_a   1.000
_cell.length_b   1.000
_cell.length_c   1.000
_cell.angle_alpha   90.00
_cell.angle_beta   90.00
_cell.angle_gamma   90.00
#
_symmetry.space_group_name_H-M   'P 1'
#
loop_
_entity.id
_entity.type
_entity.pdbx_description
1 polymer ?
#
loop_
_entity_poly.entity_id
_entity_poly.type
_entity_poly.pdbx_seq_one_letter_code
_entity_poly.pdbx_strand_id
1 'polypeptide(L)'
;MLLQVRNITKTYGPQKALDNVSLDIPRGQVVGLLGPNGAGKSTLMRSILGYLPTDSGSIHFDGQDIRSGGDELKSRMGYLPEHNPLYREMYVREFLDFMADLHGIKGRKTRNEAVQNLIEKVGLTPEAHKPIDALSKGYKQRVGLAQAILHNPELLILDEPTSGLDPIQLKDVRTLIRSFGQNSTVILSTHILQEVEAMCDRVVIIKEGQIVADAPMAEFAEQGGLEAAFDQLAG
;
A
#
# COMPACT_ATOMS: atom_id res chain seq x y z
N MET A 1 -11.68 -12.53 -8.49
CA MET A 1 -10.38 -12.06 -7.94
C MET A 1 -10.19 -10.62 -8.34
N LEU A 2 -9.67 -9.76 -7.46
CA LEU A 2 -9.32 -8.38 -7.81
C LEU A 2 -7.95 -8.33 -8.48
N LEU A 3 -6.96 -9.00 -7.88
CA LEU A 3 -5.59 -9.06 -8.40
C LEU A 3 -5.17 -10.52 -8.61
N GLN A 4 -4.55 -10.79 -9.75
CA GLN A 4 -3.98 -12.09 -10.09
C GLN A 4 -2.57 -11.89 -10.62
N VAL A 5 -1.60 -12.46 -9.92
CA VAL A 5 -0.19 -12.48 -10.29
C VAL A 5 0.17 -13.91 -10.69
N ARG A 6 0.82 -14.09 -11.84
CA ARG A 6 1.13 -15.41 -12.40
C ARG A 6 2.60 -15.49 -12.80
N ASN A 7 3.35 -16.28 -12.07
CA ASN A 7 4.72 -16.71 -12.39
C ASN A 7 5.65 -15.54 -12.76
N ILE A 8 5.51 -14.39 -12.08
CA ILE A 8 6.31 -13.22 -12.37
C ILE A 8 7.75 -13.42 -11.90
N THR A 9 8.68 -13.04 -12.74
CA THR A 9 10.11 -12.99 -12.44
C THR A 9 10.64 -11.61 -12.76
N LYS A 10 11.52 -11.09 -11.89
CA LYS A 10 12.23 -9.82 -12.06
C LYS A 10 13.67 -9.96 -11.64
N THR A 11 14.59 -9.60 -12.51
CA THR A 11 16.03 -9.67 -12.28
C THR A 11 16.67 -8.27 -12.34
N TYR A 12 17.71 -8.08 -11.56
CA TYR A 12 18.61 -6.93 -11.59
C TYR A 12 20.03 -7.45 -11.69
N GLY A 13 20.59 -7.46 -12.89
CA GLY A 13 21.86 -8.13 -13.14
C GLY A 13 21.77 -9.63 -12.76
N PRO A 14 22.67 -10.15 -11.91
CA PRO A 14 22.64 -11.56 -11.48
C PRO A 14 21.58 -11.85 -10.41
N GLN A 15 21.01 -10.85 -9.77
CA GLN A 15 20.09 -11.02 -8.66
C GLN A 15 18.63 -11.11 -9.14
N LYS A 16 17.93 -12.19 -8.78
CA LYS A 16 16.48 -12.30 -8.93
C LYS A 16 15.81 -11.59 -7.74
N ALA A 17 15.18 -10.48 -8.00
CA ALA A 17 14.37 -9.76 -6.99
C ALA A 17 12.98 -10.36 -6.81
N LEU A 18 12.44 -10.99 -7.89
CA LEU A 18 11.26 -11.85 -7.84
C LEU A 18 11.58 -13.10 -8.66
N ASP A 19 11.25 -14.27 -8.14
CA ASP A 19 11.50 -15.57 -8.76
C ASP A 19 10.23 -16.42 -8.76
N ASN A 20 9.54 -16.44 -9.90
CA ASN A 20 8.34 -17.25 -10.14
C ASN A 20 7.19 -16.98 -9.16
N VAL A 21 6.96 -15.71 -8.80
CA VAL A 21 5.93 -15.29 -7.82
C VAL A 21 4.54 -15.41 -8.42
N SER A 22 3.65 -16.11 -7.71
CA SER A 22 2.21 -16.18 -8.03
C SER A 22 1.39 -15.84 -6.78
N LEU A 23 0.34 -15.02 -6.96
CA LEU A 23 -0.48 -14.52 -5.87
C LEU A 23 -1.88 -14.15 -6.37
N ASP A 24 -2.90 -14.56 -5.65
CA ASP A 24 -4.31 -14.21 -5.88
C ASP A 24 -4.86 -13.41 -4.72
N ILE A 25 -5.38 -12.21 -4.97
CA ILE A 25 -5.98 -11.37 -3.94
C ILE A 25 -7.45 -11.08 -4.30
N PRO A 26 -8.41 -11.56 -3.49
CA PRO A 26 -9.81 -11.22 -3.62
C PRO A 26 -10.08 -9.77 -3.19
N ARG A 27 -11.30 -9.28 -3.41
CA ARG A 27 -11.74 -7.95 -2.98
C ARG A 27 -11.99 -7.90 -1.47
N GLY A 28 -11.80 -6.74 -0.87
CA GLY A 28 -12.28 -6.42 0.47
C GLY A 28 -11.50 -7.09 1.60
N GLN A 29 -10.17 -7.12 1.52
CA GLN A 29 -9.30 -7.59 2.60
C GLN A 29 -8.04 -6.75 2.74
N VAL A 30 -7.44 -6.77 3.91
CA VAL A 30 -6.12 -6.22 4.19
C VAL A 30 -5.09 -7.34 4.16
N VAL A 31 -4.16 -7.29 3.22
CA VAL A 31 -3.10 -8.28 3.02
C VAL A 31 -1.76 -7.71 3.44
N GLY A 32 -1.10 -8.35 4.38
CA GLY A 32 0.27 -8.03 4.79
C GLY A 32 1.28 -8.77 3.92
N LEU A 33 2.16 -8.04 3.27
CA LEU A 33 3.34 -8.59 2.59
C LEU A 33 4.53 -8.48 3.54
N LEU A 34 4.81 -9.58 4.23
CA LEU A 34 5.83 -9.67 5.28
C LEU A 34 7.13 -10.26 4.74
N GLY A 35 8.27 -9.74 5.17
CA GLY A 35 9.58 -10.30 4.83
C GLY A 35 10.72 -9.33 5.16
N PRO A 36 11.96 -9.83 5.20
CA PRO A 36 13.13 -9.00 5.49
C PRO A 36 13.34 -7.92 4.42
N ASN A 37 14.23 -6.96 4.72
CA ASN A 37 14.65 -5.98 3.75
C ASN A 37 15.37 -6.67 2.57
N GLY A 38 15.05 -6.25 1.35
CA GLY A 38 15.57 -6.89 0.14
C GLY A 38 14.85 -8.17 -0.32
N ALA A 39 13.83 -8.65 0.41
CA ALA A 39 13.08 -9.87 0.05
C ALA A 39 12.27 -9.77 -1.26
N GLY A 40 12.09 -8.57 -1.83
CA GLY A 40 11.33 -8.36 -3.07
C GLY A 40 9.98 -7.65 -2.90
N LYS A 41 9.59 -7.26 -1.68
CA LYS A 41 8.29 -6.61 -1.36
C LYS A 41 7.98 -5.40 -2.26
N SER A 42 8.83 -4.38 -2.23
CA SER A 42 8.63 -3.16 -3.04
C SER A 42 8.73 -3.42 -4.54
N THR A 43 9.54 -4.42 -4.96
CA THR A 43 9.60 -4.86 -6.36
C THR A 43 8.27 -5.46 -6.80
N LEU A 44 7.66 -6.34 -5.99
CA LEU A 44 6.35 -6.92 -6.26
C LEU A 44 5.27 -5.83 -6.34
N MET A 45 5.23 -4.93 -5.37
CA MET A 45 4.25 -3.83 -5.34
C MET A 45 4.36 -2.91 -6.57
N ARG A 46 5.58 -2.50 -6.94
CA ARG A 46 5.79 -1.68 -8.15
C ARG A 46 5.45 -2.41 -9.44
N SER A 47 5.65 -3.73 -9.47
CA SER A 47 5.24 -4.56 -10.61
C SER A 47 3.71 -4.63 -10.71
N ILE A 48 3.00 -4.79 -9.59
CA ILE A 48 1.52 -4.77 -9.54
C ILE A 48 0.96 -3.42 -10.02
N LEU A 49 1.63 -2.31 -9.69
CA LEU A 49 1.24 -0.97 -10.15
C LEU A 49 1.60 -0.68 -11.61
N GLY A 50 2.32 -1.61 -12.27
CA GLY A 50 2.81 -1.38 -13.63
C GLY A 50 3.92 -0.32 -13.74
N TYR A 51 4.53 0.08 -12.62
CA TYR A 51 5.68 1.00 -12.61
C TYR A 51 6.99 0.29 -12.93
N LEU A 52 7.03 -1.01 -12.72
CA LEU A 52 8.19 -1.85 -12.99
C LEU A 52 7.78 -3.02 -13.90
N PRO A 53 8.31 -3.11 -15.12
CA PRO A 53 8.04 -4.26 -16.00
C PRO A 53 8.70 -5.52 -15.44
N THR A 54 7.96 -6.63 -15.49
CA THR A 54 8.48 -7.97 -15.17
C THR A 54 9.18 -8.58 -16.37
N ASP A 55 10.16 -9.45 -16.14
CA ASP A 55 10.91 -10.14 -17.19
C ASP A 55 10.09 -11.31 -17.77
N SER A 56 9.23 -11.93 -16.92
CA SER A 56 8.29 -12.98 -17.35
C SER A 56 7.02 -12.96 -16.49
N GLY A 57 6.03 -13.73 -16.89
CA GLY A 57 4.74 -13.84 -16.21
C GLY A 57 3.74 -12.75 -16.59
N SER A 58 2.63 -12.71 -15.89
CA SER A 58 1.56 -11.73 -16.12
C SER A 58 0.92 -11.27 -14.80
N ILE A 59 0.40 -10.04 -14.81
CA ILE A 59 -0.37 -9.47 -13.70
C ILE A 59 -1.68 -8.96 -14.27
N HIS A 60 -2.79 -9.39 -13.67
CA HIS A 60 -4.13 -8.94 -14.04
C HIS A 60 -4.81 -8.28 -12.86
N PHE A 61 -5.35 -7.12 -13.10
CA PHE A 61 -6.19 -6.39 -12.16
C PHE A 61 -7.62 -6.36 -12.72
N ASP A 62 -8.56 -6.91 -11.96
CA ASP A 62 -9.97 -7.05 -12.36
C ASP A 62 -10.13 -7.72 -13.75
N GLY A 63 -9.32 -8.75 -14.01
CA GLY A 63 -9.32 -9.52 -15.26
C GLY A 63 -8.58 -8.86 -16.44
N GLN A 64 -8.05 -7.65 -16.29
CA GLN A 64 -7.30 -6.92 -17.32
C GLN A 64 -5.79 -6.99 -17.06
N ASP A 65 -4.99 -7.27 -18.10
CA ASP A 65 -3.52 -7.21 -17.98
C ASP A 65 -3.07 -5.77 -17.72
N ILE A 66 -2.31 -5.55 -16.65
CA ILE A 66 -1.87 -4.21 -16.23
C ILE A 66 -0.99 -3.50 -17.27
N ARG A 67 -0.34 -4.27 -18.17
CA ARG A 67 0.49 -3.70 -19.24
C ARG A 67 -0.34 -3.07 -20.34
N SER A 68 -1.56 -3.56 -20.57
CA SER A 68 -2.47 -3.08 -21.60
C SER A 68 -3.55 -2.11 -21.08
N GLY A 69 -3.79 -2.07 -19.75
CA GLY A 69 -4.89 -1.33 -19.15
C GLY A 69 -4.70 0.19 -19.05
N GLY A 70 -3.50 0.70 -19.36
CA GLY A 70 -3.24 2.14 -19.42
C GLY A 70 -3.54 2.91 -18.14
N ASP A 71 -3.84 4.21 -18.31
CA ASP A 71 -4.11 5.12 -17.18
C ASP A 71 -5.46 4.87 -16.51
N GLU A 72 -6.43 4.34 -17.23
CA GLU A 72 -7.75 3.98 -16.67
C GLU A 72 -7.60 2.93 -15.56
N LEU A 73 -6.79 1.90 -15.79
CA LEU A 73 -6.57 0.85 -14.80
C LEU A 73 -5.80 1.38 -13.58
N LYS A 74 -4.79 2.23 -13.83
CA LYS A 74 -4.00 2.86 -12.77
C LYS A 74 -4.82 3.82 -11.90
N SER A 75 -5.81 4.50 -12.47
CA SER A 75 -6.70 5.41 -11.73
C SER A 75 -7.57 4.69 -10.68
N ARG A 76 -7.67 3.37 -10.76
CA ARG A 76 -8.36 2.52 -9.78
C ARG A 76 -7.43 2.00 -8.66
N MET A 77 -6.14 2.36 -8.72
CA MET A 77 -5.13 1.95 -7.74
C MET A 77 -4.58 3.17 -7.00
N GLY A 78 -4.41 3.06 -5.68
CA GLY A 78 -3.74 4.05 -4.85
C GLY A 78 -2.37 3.52 -4.40
N TYR A 79 -1.39 4.41 -4.26
CA TYR A 79 -0.04 4.03 -3.86
C TYR A 79 0.57 5.03 -2.88
N LEU A 80 1.06 4.51 -1.76
CA LEU A 80 1.93 5.21 -0.84
C LEU A 80 3.31 4.53 -0.86
N PRO A 81 4.33 5.14 -1.47
CA PRO A 81 5.69 4.61 -1.42
C PRO A 81 6.32 4.84 -0.05
N GLU A 82 7.32 4.02 0.31
CA GLU A 82 8.09 4.15 1.55
C GLU A 82 8.67 5.57 1.73
N HIS A 83 9.25 6.13 0.67
CA HIS A 83 9.71 7.51 0.63
C HIS A 83 8.61 8.38 0.03
N ASN A 84 7.78 8.92 0.90
CA ASN A 84 6.61 9.72 0.54
C ASN A 84 7.03 11.03 -0.20
N PRO A 85 6.85 11.14 -1.53
CA PRO A 85 7.33 12.24 -2.35
C PRO A 85 6.36 13.42 -2.33
N LEU A 86 6.23 14.10 -1.20
CA LEU A 86 5.35 15.26 -1.06
C LEU A 86 5.99 16.54 -1.60
N TYR A 87 5.18 17.45 -2.14
CA TYR A 87 5.59 18.82 -2.47
C TYR A 87 5.66 19.64 -1.17
N ARG A 88 6.83 19.64 -0.54
CA ARG A 88 7.06 20.11 0.83
C ARG A 88 6.73 21.58 1.06
N GLU A 89 6.87 22.41 0.01
CA GLU A 89 6.62 23.85 0.04
C GLU A 89 5.12 24.20 -0.02
N MET A 90 4.29 23.27 -0.50
CA MET A 90 2.85 23.47 -0.59
C MET A 90 2.18 23.34 0.78
N TYR A 91 1.09 24.07 0.98
CA TYR A 91 0.21 23.85 2.11
C TYR A 91 -0.55 22.52 1.94
N VAL A 92 -0.87 21.85 3.05
CA VAL A 92 -1.57 20.53 3.02
C VAL A 92 -2.83 20.58 2.16
N ARG A 93 -3.70 21.58 2.38
CA ARG A 93 -4.94 21.74 1.60
C ARG A 93 -4.68 22.01 0.14
N GLU A 94 -3.72 22.86 -0.17
CA GLU A 94 -3.32 23.20 -1.54
C GLU A 94 -2.82 21.95 -2.28
N PHE A 95 -1.95 21.18 -1.64
CA PHE A 95 -1.44 19.94 -2.19
C PHE A 95 -2.56 18.93 -2.49
N LEU A 96 -3.48 18.74 -1.55
CA LEU A 96 -4.59 17.81 -1.75
C LEU A 96 -5.59 18.30 -2.81
N ASP A 97 -5.82 19.63 -2.93
CA ASP A 97 -6.64 20.20 -4.00
C ASP A 97 -5.98 20.02 -5.36
N PHE A 98 -4.66 20.22 -5.44
CA PHE A 98 -3.87 19.95 -6.65
C PHE A 98 -3.94 18.46 -7.05
N MET A 99 -3.78 17.55 -6.10
CA MET A 99 -3.88 16.12 -6.37
C MET A 99 -5.29 15.70 -6.80
N ALA A 100 -6.32 16.33 -6.23
CA ALA A 100 -7.71 16.10 -6.63
C ALA A 100 -7.99 16.53 -8.08
N ASP A 101 -7.38 17.62 -8.50
CA ASP A 101 -7.46 18.09 -9.89
C ASP A 101 -6.77 17.11 -10.86
N LEU A 102 -5.57 16.65 -10.51
CA LEU A 102 -4.84 15.63 -11.28
C LEU A 102 -5.61 14.31 -11.42
N HIS A 103 -6.33 13.90 -10.38
CA HIS A 103 -7.21 12.72 -10.42
C HIS A 103 -8.56 12.98 -11.11
N GLY A 104 -8.75 14.17 -11.71
CA GLY A 104 -9.92 14.51 -12.51
C GLY A 104 -11.19 14.78 -11.71
N ILE A 105 -11.10 15.14 -10.42
CA ILE A 105 -12.24 15.58 -9.61
C ILE A 105 -12.64 16.98 -10.08
N LYS A 106 -13.60 17.02 -11.01
CA LYS A 106 -14.03 18.26 -11.67
C LYS A 106 -15.01 19.06 -10.81
N GLY A 107 -14.93 20.40 -10.97
CA GLY A 107 -15.82 21.35 -10.28
C GLY A 107 -15.28 21.75 -8.91
N ARG A 108 -15.07 23.08 -8.73
CA ARG A 108 -14.45 23.67 -7.53
C ARG A 108 -15.19 23.27 -6.23
N LYS A 109 -16.51 23.23 -6.27
CA LYS A 109 -17.33 22.86 -5.10
C LYS A 109 -17.11 21.41 -4.72
N THR A 110 -17.26 20.49 -5.68
CA THR A 110 -17.08 19.04 -5.49
C THR A 110 -15.68 18.70 -4.98
N ARG A 111 -14.67 19.34 -5.57
CA ARG A 111 -13.27 19.15 -5.17
C ARG A 111 -13.01 19.65 -3.76
N ASN A 112 -13.50 20.84 -3.41
CA ASN A 112 -13.38 21.37 -2.05
C ASN A 112 -14.05 20.46 -1.00
N GLU A 113 -15.24 19.93 -1.29
CA GLU A 113 -15.94 18.99 -0.42
C GLU A 113 -15.17 17.67 -0.27
N ALA A 114 -14.67 17.11 -1.37
CA ALA A 114 -13.85 15.90 -1.35
C ALA A 114 -12.58 16.08 -0.50
N VAL A 115 -11.85 17.17 -0.71
CA VAL A 115 -10.63 17.49 0.03
C VAL A 115 -10.93 17.74 1.51
N GLN A 116 -12.02 18.45 1.83
CA GLN A 116 -12.41 18.71 3.22
C GLN A 116 -12.74 17.41 3.96
N ASN A 117 -13.58 16.56 3.38
CA ASN A 117 -13.95 15.26 3.93
C ASN A 117 -12.72 14.35 4.12
N LEU A 118 -11.79 14.41 3.18
CA LEU A 118 -10.55 13.64 3.27
C LEU A 118 -9.64 14.13 4.40
N ILE A 119 -9.44 15.44 4.54
CA ILE A 119 -8.67 16.08 5.63
C ILE A 119 -9.22 15.65 7.00
N GLU A 120 -10.53 15.64 7.16
CA GLU A 120 -11.20 15.19 8.39
C GLU A 120 -11.00 13.69 8.62
N LYS A 121 -11.22 12.88 7.58
CA LYS A 121 -11.09 11.41 7.64
C LYS A 121 -9.69 10.95 8.05
N VAL A 122 -8.64 11.61 7.59
CA VAL A 122 -7.25 11.25 7.92
C VAL A 122 -6.70 12.02 9.12
N GLY A 123 -7.50 12.86 9.79
CA GLY A 123 -7.09 13.62 10.97
C GLY A 123 -6.08 14.73 10.70
N LEU A 124 -6.16 15.37 9.53
CA LEU A 124 -5.30 16.48 9.12
C LEU A 124 -5.88 17.87 9.44
N THR A 125 -7.08 17.97 10.01
CA THR A 125 -7.76 19.24 10.29
C THR A 125 -6.89 20.27 11.01
N PRO A 126 -6.11 19.92 12.08
CA PRO A 126 -5.26 20.90 12.77
C PRO A 126 -4.10 21.42 11.92
N GLU A 127 -3.69 20.67 10.92
CA GLU A 127 -2.50 20.91 10.11
C GLU A 127 -2.83 21.37 8.67
N ALA A 128 -4.11 21.46 8.31
CA ALA A 128 -4.58 21.70 6.95
C ALA A 128 -4.05 23.02 6.31
N HIS A 129 -3.74 24.00 7.16
CA HIS A 129 -3.26 25.32 6.74
C HIS A 129 -1.75 25.53 6.94
N LYS A 130 -0.99 24.47 7.21
CA LYS A 130 0.45 24.53 7.36
C LYS A 130 1.16 24.03 6.09
N PRO A 131 2.37 24.54 5.82
CA PRO A 131 3.24 23.95 4.81
C PRO A 131 3.59 22.51 5.20
N ILE A 132 3.63 21.62 4.23
CA ILE A 132 3.94 20.20 4.44
C ILE A 132 5.31 20.03 5.12
N ASP A 133 6.28 20.88 4.79
CA ASP A 133 7.60 20.78 5.42
C ASP A 133 7.59 21.02 6.93
N ALA A 134 6.67 21.84 7.45
CA ALA A 134 6.51 22.11 8.87
C ALA A 134 5.83 20.98 9.66
N LEU A 135 5.36 19.93 9.00
CA LEU A 135 4.65 18.82 9.64
C LEU A 135 5.62 17.82 10.28
N SER A 136 5.16 17.17 11.36
CA SER A 136 5.81 15.97 11.89
C SER A 136 5.80 14.82 10.87
N LYS A 137 6.66 13.82 11.07
CA LYS A 137 6.72 12.63 10.20
C LYS A 137 5.35 11.95 10.10
N GLY A 138 4.62 11.79 11.21
CA GLY A 138 3.30 11.17 11.22
C GLY A 138 2.26 11.96 10.44
N TYR A 139 2.27 13.27 10.52
CA TYR A 139 1.39 14.09 9.70
C TYR A 139 1.77 14.06 8.21
N LYS A 140 3.05 14.05 7.86
CA LYS A 140 3.50 13.81 6.48
C LYS A 140 3.02 12.46 5.95
N GLN A 141 3.04 11.42 6.79
CA GLN A 141 2.52 10.11 6.42
C GLN A 141 1.01 10.13 6.17
N ARG A 142 0.24 10.85 7.00
CA ARG A 142 -1.21 11.06 6.78
C ARG A 142 -1.51 11.83 5.49
N VAL A 143 -0.68 12.81 5.11
CA VAL A 143 -0.81 13.51 3.82
C VAL A 143 -0.60 12.55 2.66
N GLY A 144 0.41 11.68 2.73
CA GLY A 144 0.64 10.65 1.72
C GLY A 144 -0.48 9.63 1.63
N LEU A 145 -1.02 9.17 2.78
CA LEU A 145 -2.20 8.31 2.81
C LEU A 145 -3.41 9.02 2.19
N ALA A 146 -3.64 10.29 2.54
CA ALA A 146 -4.70 11.10 1.94
C ALA A 146 -4.59 11.15 0.41
N GLN A 147 -3.40 11.47 -0.11
CA GLN A 147 -3.14 11.45 -1.54
C GLN A 147 -3.48 10.10 -2.18
N ALA A 148 -3.04 9.00 -1.55
CA ALA A 148 -3.21 7.66 -2.09
C ALA A 148 -4.68 7.20 -2.16
N ILE A 149 -5.57 7.76 -1.32
CA ILE A 149 -7.00 7.37 -1.24
C ILE A 149 -7.97 8.40 -1.81
N LEU A 150 -7.49 9.57 -2.22
CA LEU A 150 -8.31 10.72 -2.63
C LEU A 150 -9.32 10.37 -3.73
N HIS A 151 -8.94 9.51 -4.65
CA HIS A 151 -9.74 9.08 -5.79
C HIS A 151 -10.54 7.78 -5.54
N ASN A 152 -10.66 7.34 -4.28
CA ASN A 152 -11.37 6.14 -3.86
C ASN A 152 -10.92 4.86 -4.60
N PRO A 153 -9.64 4.47 -4.52
CA PRO A 153 -9.11 3.33 -5.24
C PRO A 153 -9.74 2.00 -4.78
N GLU A 154 -9.87 1.05 -5.71
CA GLU A 154 -10.28 -0.32 -5.40
C GLU A 154 -9.15 -1.15 -4.79
N LEU A 155 -7.91 -0.85 -5.17
CA LEU A 155 -6.69 -1.42 -4.62
C LEU A 155 -5.79 -0.33 -4.06
N LEU A 156 -5.45 -0.42 -2.78
CA LEU A 156 -4.52 0.48 -2.11
C LEU A 156 -3.23 -0.26 -1.76
N ILE A 157 -2.10 0.21 -2.25
CA ILE A 157 -0.79 -0.36 -1.99
C ILE A 157 0.01 0.60 -1.10
N LEU A 158 0.50 0.10 0.03
CA LEU A 158 1.20 0.87 1.05
C LEU A 158 2.57 0.23 1.34
N ASP A 159 3.64 0.91 0.95
CA ASP A 159 5.00 0.42 1.16
C ASP A 159 5.54 0.99 2.49
N GLU A 160 5.72 0.13 3.50
CA GLU A 160 6.18 0.45 4.86
C GLU A 160 5.42 1.66 5.50
N PRO A 161 4.06 1.62 5.56
CA PRO A 161 3.25 2.81 5.88
C PRO A 161 3.44 3.33 7.30
N THR A 162 4.01 2.55 8.19
CA THR A 162 4.18 2.83 9.62
C THR A 162 5.64 3.10 10.01
N SER A 163 6.56 3.04 9.05
CA SER A 163 8.00 3.16 9.30
C SER A 163 8.38 4.48 9.99
N GLY A 164 9.02 4.35 11.17
CA GLY A 164 9.58 5.45 11.95
C GLY A 164 8.52 6.38 12.55
N LEU A 165 7.31 5.89 12.80
CA LEU A 165 6.29 6.55 13.59
C LEU A 165 6.48 6.25 15.08
N ASP A 166 6.11 7.21 15.93
CA ASP A 166 6.00 6.96 17.37
C ASP A 166 4.76 6.09 17.70
N PRO A 167 4.66 5.50 18.91
CA PRO A 167 3.58 4.58 19.26
C PRO A 167 2.17 5.16 19.13
N ILE A 168 2.00 6.47 19.37
CA ILE A 168 0.68 7.13 19.26
C ILE A 168 0.30 7.26 17.79
N GLN A 169 1.21 7.80 16.98
CA GLN A 169 1.01 7.96 15.53
C GLN A 169 0.79 6.62 14.84
N LEU A 170 1.52 5.58 15.26
CA LEU A 170 1.40 4.23 14.74
C LEU A 170 -0.02 3.67 14.97
N LYS A 171 -0.58 3.83 16.17
CA LYS A 171 -1.95 3.38 16.49
C LYS A 171 -2.98 4.06 15.58
N ASP A 172 -2.83 5.36 15.37
CA ASP A 172 -3.75 6.15 14.53
C ASP A 172 -3.69 5.72 13.07
N VAL A 173 -2.46 5.54 12.52
CA VAL A 173 -2.27 5.09 11.14
C VAL A 173 -2.80 3.67 10.94
N ARG A 174 -2.60 2.76 11.90
CA ARG A 174 -3.18 1.40 11.86
C ARG A 174 -4.71 1.44 11.79
N THR A 175 -5.33 2.25 12.64
CA THR A 175 -6.80 2.43 12.65
C THR A 175 -7.29 2.94 11.29
N LEU A 176 -6.57 3.90 10.72
CA LEU A 176 -6.88 4.47 9.42
C LEU A 176 -6.78 3.42 8.30
N ILE A 177 -5.69 2.64 8.24
CA ILE A 177 -5.49 1.57 7.25
C ILE A 177 -6.62 0.52 7.35
N ARG A 178 -6.99 0.08 8.55
CA ARG A 178 -8.10 -0.86 8.74
C ARG A 178 -9.43 -0.29 8.26
N SER A 179 -9.67 1.00 8.46
CA SER A 179 -10.90 1.65 7.96
C SER A 179 -10.98 1.66 6.43
N PHE A 180 -9.84 1.72 5.74
CA PHE A 180 -9.79 1.62 4.28
C PHE A 180 -10.09 0.20 3.79
N GLY A 181 -9.61 -0.81 4.51
CA GLY A 181 -9.87 -2.22 4.21
C GLY A 181 -11.35 -2.60 4.17
N GLN A 182 -12.23 -1.80 4.79
CA GLN A 182 -13.68 -2.02 4.73
C GLN A 182 -14.30 -1.73 3.35
N ASN A 183 -13.68 -0.85 2.56
CA ASN A 183 -14.21 -0.38 1.27
C ASN A 183 -13.29 -0.68 0.09
N SER A 184 -12.02 -0.99 0.34
CA SER A 184 -10.99 -1.25 -0.65
C SER A 184 -10.21 -2.50 -0.28
N THR A 185 -9.52 -3.08 -1.25
CA THR A 185 -8.51 -4.08 -0.97
C THR A 185 -7.19 -3.36 -0.67
N VAL A 186 -6.53 -3.73 0.41
CA VAL A 186 -5.27 -3.11 0.84
C VAL A 186 -4.15 -4.14 0.80
N ILE A 187 -3.02 -3.80 0.19
CA ILE A 187 -1.76 -4.54 0.30
C ILE A 187 -0.79 -3.63 1.03
N LEU A 188 -0.26 -4.05 2.15
CA LEU A 188 0.78 -3.29 2.83
C LEU A 188 2.04 -4.14 3.01
N SER A 189 3.22 -3.53 2.80
CA SER A 189 4.49 -4.15 3.15
C SER A 189 4.90 -3.76 4.56
N THR A 190 5.50 -4.69 5.25
CA THR A 190 6.20 -4.44 6.50
C THR A 190 7.20 -5.55 6.80
N HIS A 191 8.16 -5.27 7.66
CA HIS A 191 9.06 -6.25 8.24
C HIS A 191 8.76 -6.48 9.73
N ILE A 192 7.67 -5.89 10.25
CA ILE A 192 7.27 -5.92 11.67
C ILE A 192 6.03 -6.80 11.85
N LEU A 193 6.22 -7.94 12.55
CA LEU A 193 5.16 -8.93 12.79
C LEU A 193 3.93 -8.34 13.48
N GLN A 194 4.14 -7.54 14.55
CA GLN A 194 3.05 -6.92 15.31
C GLN A 194 2.18 -5.97 14.47
N GLU A 195 2.70 -5.44 13.38
CA GLU A 195 1.92 -4.62 12.46
C GLU A 195 0.96 -5.46 11.63
N VAL A 196 1.47 -6.59 11.13
CA VAL A 196 0.66 -7.55 10.38
C VAL A 196 -0.48 -8.10 11.25
N GLU A 197 -0.16 -8.56 12.45
CA GLU A 197 -1.16 -9.07 13.42
C GLU A 197 -2.22 -8.03 13.77
N ALA A 198 -1.83 -6.76 13.87
CA ALA A 198 -2.74 -5.67 14.23
C ALA A 198 -3.67 -5.24 13.10
N MET A 199 -3.27 -5.39 11.82
CA MET A 199 -3.97 -4.77 10.69
C MET A 199 -4.49 -5.74 9.64
N CYS A 200 -3.85 -6.92 9.46
CA CYS A 200 -4.07 -7.75 8.29
C CYS A 200 -5.05 -8.91 8.54
N ASP A 201 -5.83 -9.22 7.54
CA ASP A 201 -6.71 -10.40 7.51
C ASP A 201 -5.97 -11.64 6.99
N ARG A 202 -4.95 -11.41 6.14
CA ARG A 202 -4.15 -12.43 5.46
C ARG A 202 -2.69 -11.98 5.39
N VAL A 203 -1.79 -12.93 5.44
CA VAL A 203 -0.34 -12.69 5.38
C VAL A 203 0.27 -13.48 4.24
N VAL A 204 1.10 -12.79 3.46
CA VAL A 204 1.97 -13.37 2.43
C VAL A 204 3.40 -13.14 2.89
N ILE A 205 4.14 -14.21 3.15
CA ILE A 205 5.56 -14.14 3.54
C ILE A 205 6.41 -14.29 2.28
N ILE A 206 7.28 -13.30 2.06
CA ILE A 206 8.21 -13.31 0.94
C ILE A 206 9.66 -13.36 1.45
N LYS A 207 10.47 -14.26 0.88
CA LYS A 207 11.90 -14.43 1.15
C LYS A 207 12.64 -14.64 -0.16
N GLU A 208 13.74 -13.92 -0.38
CA GLU A 208 14.60 -14.07 -1.56
C GLU A 208 13.84 -14.08 -2.90
N GLY A 209 12.83 -13.22 -3.01
CA GLY A 209 12.00 -13.08 -4.20
C GLY A 209 10.93 -14.16 -4.39
N GLN A 210 10.73 -15.07 -3.44
CA GLN A 210 9.73 -16.14 -3.52
C GLN A 210 8.68 -16.01 -2.40
N ILE A 211 7.43 -16.37 -2.68
CA ILE A 211 6.41 -16.51 -1.65
C ILE A 211 6.63 -17.85 -0.94
N VAL A 212 6.91 -17.80 0.35
CA VAL A 212 7.18 -18.99 1.19
C VAL A 212 5.99 -19.36 2.04
N ALA A 213 5.05 -18.45 2.29
CA ALA A 213 3.76 -18.72 2.91
C ALA A 213 2.70 -17.72 2.43
N ASP A 214 1.46 -18.15 2.39
CA ASP A 214 0.29 -17.36 2.02
C ASP A 214 -0.96 -17.94 2.67
N ALA A 215 -1.42 -17.33 3.76
CA ALA A 215 -2.56 -17.83 4.53
C ALA A 215 -3.32 -16.72 5.28
N PRO A 216 -4.59 -16.94 5.64
CA PRO A 216 -5.32 -16.11 6.59
C PRO A 216 -4.61 -16.03 7.94
N MET A 217 -4.73 -14.88 8.63
CA MET A 217 -4.15 -14.69 9.97
C MET A 217 -4.58 -15.76 10.99
N ALA A 218 -5.82 -16.24 10.87
CA ALA A 218 -6.34 -17.29 11.76
C ALA A 218 -5.54 -18.60 11.69
N GLU A 219 -5.05 -18.99 10.51
CA GLU A 219 -4.25 -20.20 10.33
C GLU A 219 -2.89 -20.11 11.04
N PHE A 220 -2.26 -18.94 11.02
CA PHE A 220 -1.01 -18.73 11.76
C PHE A 220 -1.23 -18.81 13.28
N ALA A 221 -2.36 -18.29 13.77
CA ALA A 221 -2.70 -18.39 15.19
C ALA A 221 -2.85 -19.85 15.67
N GLU A 222 -3.42 -20.74 14.85
CA GLU A 222 -3.56 -22.17 15.12
C GLU A 222 -2.22 -22.94 15.08
N GLN A 223 -1.25 -22.43 14.33
CA GLN A 223 0.07 -23.07 14.14
C GLN A 223 1.16 -22.57 15.11
N GLY A 224 0.78 -21.89 16.18
CA GLY A 224 1.74 -21.40 17.19
C GLY A 224 2.11 -19.92 17.05
N GLY A 225 1.42 -19.19 16.16
CA GLY A 225 1.59 -17.76 15.94
C GLY A 225 2.41 -17.41 14.71
N LEU A 226 2.24 -16.16 14.26
CA LEU A 226 2.93 -15.64 13.07
C LEU A 226 4.46 -15.61 13.28
N GLU A 227 4.93 -15.32 14.50
CA GLU A 227 6.36 -15.26 14.84
C GLU A 227 7.05 -16.60 14.63
N ALA A 228 6.46 -17.69 15.16
CA ALA A 228 7.01 -19.04 15.00
C ALA A 228 7.07 -19.46 13.51
N ALA A 229 6.03 -19.15 12.75
CA ALA A 229 5.99 -19.44 11.31
C ALA A 229 7.04 -18.60 10.55
N PHE A 230 7.19 -17.33 10.92
CA PHE A 230 8.17 -16.43 10.28
C PHE A 230 9.61 -16.88 10.54
N ASP A 231 9.95 -17.24 11.78
CA ASP A 231 11.29 -17.72 12.15
C ASP A 231 11.65 -19.02 11.41
N GLN A 232 10.69 -19.91 11.26
CA GLN A 232 10.88 -21.16 10.52
C GLN A 232 11.08 -20.96 9.01
N LEU A 233 10.36 -20.00 8.40
CA LEU A 233 10.31 -19.84 6.95
C LEU A 233 11.25 -18.74 6.44
N ALA A 234 11.47 -17.70 7.23
CA ALA A 234 12.21 -16.51 6.84
C ALA A 234 13.51 -16.30 7.65
N GLY A 235 13.71 -17.09 8.73
CA GLY A 235 14.94 -17.12 9.54
C GLY A 235 16.15 -17.71 8.83
#